data_30518277d4ebc0dd7cbee8135ecda436
#
_entry.id   30518277d4ebc0dd7cbee8135ecda436
#
_cell.length_a   1.000
_cell.length_b   1.000
_cell.length_c   1.000
_cell.angle_alpha   90.00
_cell.angle_beta   90.00
_cell.angle_gamma   90.00
#
_symmetry.space_group_name_H-M   'P 1'
#
loop_
_entity.id
_entity.type
_entity.pdbx_description
1 polymer ?
#
loop_
_entity_poly.entity_id
_entity_poly.type
_entity_poly.pdbx_seq_one_letter_code
_entity_poly.pdbx_strand_id
1 'polypeptide(L)'
;DASAARQKARELPFVPCHTDIHGWNLMQGEHLYLIDWEGLRYAPMEADFFALTGLPQFPALWEAYCRERPDAAIDPDCLEFYQLRRRCEDIWEFAARILYDRLDEKTRQESFAGFAGECAALAEIFQE
;
A
#
# COMPACT_ATOMS: atom_id res chain seq x y z
N ASP A 1 13.52 -17.09 6.08
CA ASP A 1 14.11 -17.68 4.87
C ASP A 1 13.26 -17.29 3.66
N ALA A 2 13.87 -16.60 2.67
CA ALA A 2 13.21 -16.11 1.46
C ALA A 2 12.50 -17.21 0.65
N SER A 3 12.91 -18.46 0.79
CA SER A 3 12.29 -19.63 0.15
C SER A 3 10.95 -19.95 0.82
N ALA A 4 10.88 -19.93 2.14
CA ALA A 4 9.65 -20.18 2.90
C ALA A 4 8.62 -19.07 2.66
N ALA A 5 9.05 -17.80 2.63
CA ALA A 5 8.20 -16.66 2.31
C ALA A 5 7.61 -16.76 0.88
N ARG A 6 8.42 -17.19 -0.10
CA ARG A 6 7.93 -17.41 -1.48
C ARG A 6 6.95 -18.58 -1.58
N GLN A 7 7.14 -19.62 -0.78
CA GLN A 7 6.26 -20.79 -0.76
C GLN A 7 4.92 -20.43 -0.12
N LYS A 8 4.94 -19.70 1.01
CA LYS A 8 3.76 -19.19 1.70
C LYS A 8 2.95 -18.24 0.80
N ALA A 9 3.60 -17.32 0.09
CA ALA A 9 2.95 -16.42 -0.86
C ALA A 9 2.24 -17.13 -2.02
N ARG A 10 2.65 -18.36 -2.37
CA ARG A 10 1.97 -19.19 -3.39
C ARG A 10 0.70 -19.88 -2.88
N GLU A 11 0.55 -19.99 -1.57
CA GLU A 11 -0.62 -20.63 -0.93
C GLU A 11 -1.73 -19.62 -0.60
N LEU A 12 -1.44 -18.31 -0.68
CA LEU A 12 -2.41 -17.27 -0.43
C LEU A 12 -3.45 -17.18 -1.58
N PRO A 13 -4.74 -16.98 -1.26
CA PRO A 13 -5.76 -16.80 -2.28
C PRO A 13 -5.53 -15.46 -3.02
N PHE A 14 -5.49 -15.54 -4.35
CA PHE A 14 -5.39 -14.36 -5.21
C PHE A 14 -6.79 -13.90 -5.59
N VAL A 15 -7.03 -12.61 -5.48
CA VAL A 15 -8.28 -11.92 -5.84
C VAL A 15 -7.97 -10.73 -6.75
N PRO A 16 -8.96 -10.20 -7.50
CA PRO A 16 -8.79 -8.92 -8.18
C PRO A 16 -8.54 -7.82 -7.15
N CYS A 17 -7.39 -7.14 -7.24
CA CYS A 17 -7.00 -6.05 -6.37
C CYS A 17 -6.80 -4.77 -7.17
N HIS A 18 -7.26 -3.66 -6.64
CA HIS A 18 -7.05 -2.33 -7.18
C HIS A 18 -5.59 -1.89 -7.06
N THR A 19 -4.96 -2.24 -5.92
CA THR A 19 -3.56 -1.99 -5.55
C THR A 19 -3.17 -0.55 -5.21
N ASP A 20 -4.11 0.39 -5.30
CA ASP A 20 -3.89 1.80 -4.96
C ASP A 20 -5.14 2.44 -4.33
N ILE A 21 -5.70 1.78 -3.30
CA ILE A 21 -6.90 2.28 -2.60
C ILE A 21 -6.50 3.36 -1.60
N HIS A 22 -6.83 4.61 -1.91
CA HIS A 22 -6.65 5.76 -1.04
C HIS A 22 -7.72 6.83 -1.30
N GLY A 23 -7.79 7.87 -0.44
CA GLY A 23 -8.86 8.86 -0.49
C GLY A 23 -8.98 9.64 -1.81
N TRP A 24 -7.90 9.82 -2.57
CA TRP A 24 -7.92 10.49 -3.87
C TRP A 24 -8.52 9.62 -4.98
N ASN A 25 -8.53 8.30 -4.81
CA ASN A 25 -9.15 7.36 -5.74
C ASN A 25 -10.58 7.00 -5.34
N LEU A 26 -11.15 7.69 -4.35
CA LEU A 26 -12.53 7.57 -3.91
C LEU A 26 -13.31 8.83 -4.25
N MET A 27 -14.39 8.69 -5.01
CA MET A 27 -15.29 9.79 -5.35
C MET A 27 -16.66 9.57 -4.73
N GLN A 28 -17.13 10.56 -3.96
CA GLN A 28 -18.45 10.57 -3.37
C GLN A 28 -19.46 11.25 -4.30
N GLY A 29 -20.52 10.52 -4.67
CA GLY A 29 -21.67 10.98 -5.42
C GLY A 29 -22.96 10.39 -4.85
N GLU A 30 -23.90 9.96 -5.68
CA GLU A 30 -25.03 9.14 -5.24
C GLU A 30 -24.54 7.80 -4.66
N HIS A 31 -23.41 7.33 -5.16
CA HIS A 31 -22.69 6.16 -4.66
C HIS A 31 -21.23 6.54 -4.38
N LEU A 32 -20.52 5.66 -3.71
CA LEU A 32 -19.07 5.74 -3.60
C LEU A 32 -18.45 5.05 -4.81
N TYR A 33 -17.62 5.77 -5.55
CA TYR A 33 -16.93 5.26 -6.73
C TYR A 33 -15.44 5.10 -6.41
N LEU A 34 -14.90 3.95 -6.75
CA LEU A 34 -13.46 3.71 -6.77
C LEU A 34 -12.99 3.91 -8.22
N ILE A 35 -12.05 4.82 -8.43
CA ILE A 35 -11.51 5.21 -9.74
C ILE A 35 -10.04 4.84 -9.84
N ASP A 36 -9.45 5.02 -11.03
CA ASP A 36 -8.02 4.78 -11.29
C ASP A 36 -7.63 3.29 -11.21
N TRP A 37 -8.25 2.50 -12.05
CA TRP A 37 -8.09 1.03 -12.10
C TRP A 37 -6.89 0.56 -12.92
N GLU A 38 -5.95 1.44 -13.27
CA GLU A 38 -4.79 1.06 -14.11
C GLU A 38 -3.88 0.02 -13.43
N GLY A 39 -3.88 -0.01 -12.08
CA GLY A 39 -3.15 -0.98 -11.27
C GLY A 39 -3.81 -2.34 -11.09
N LEU A 40 -5.03 -2.54 -11.63
CA LEU A 40 -5.80 -3.78 -11.43
C LEU A 40 -5.00 -5.03 -11.76
N ARG A 41 -4.90 -5.92 -10.79
CA ARG A 41 -4.23 -7.22 -10.94
C ARG A 41 -4.78 -8.29 -10.01
N TYR A 42 -4.49 -9.53 -10.32
CA TYR A 42 -4.67 -10.62 -9.36
C TYR A 42 -3.52 -10.62 -8.36
N ALA A 43 -3.85 -10.48 -7.07
CA ALA A 43 -2.90 -10.45 -5.97
C ALA A 43 -3.56 -10.98 -4.69
N PRO A 44 -2.80 -11.28 -3.62
CA PRO A 44 -3.36 -11.41 -2.28
C PRO A 44 -4.09 -10.13 -1.88
N MET A 45 -5.19 -10.26 -1.12
CA MET A 45 -6.03 -9.11 -0.74
C MET A 45 -5.29 -8.05 0.06
N GLU A 46 -4.18 -8.41 0.70
CA GLU A 46 -3.28 -7.51 1.42
C GLU A 46 -2.72 -6.41 0.51
N ALA A 47 -2.69 -6.63 -0.81
CA ALA A 47 -2.33 -5.62 -1.80
C ALA A 47 -3.27 -4.41 -1.82
N ASP A 48 -4.51 -4.56 -1.34
CA ASP A 48 -5.47 -3.47 -1.17
C ASP A 48 -5.56 -3.01 0.28
N PHE A 49 -5.42 -3.92 1.24
CA PHE A 49 -5.63 -3.62 2.64
C PHE A 49 -4.43 -2.97 3.34
N PHE A 50 -3.21 -3.09 2.83
CA PHE A 50 -2.01 -2.61 3.51
C PHE A 50 -2.07 -1.12 3.89
N ALA A 51 -2.65 -0.28 3.04
CA ALA A 51 -2.80 1.15 3.27
C ALA A 51 -3.99 1.50 4.20
N LEU A 52 -4.92 0.56 4.40
CA LEU A 52 -6.16 0.79 5.12
C LEU A 52 -6.09 0.35 6.59
N THR A 53 -5.20 -0.59 6.93
CA THR A 53 -5.12 -1.19 8.28
C THR A 53 -4.85 -0.19 9.39
N GLY A 54 -4.16 0.92 9.10
CA GLY A 54 -3.88 2.00 10.06
C GLY A 54 -5.02 3.02 10.23
N LEU A 55 -6.10 2.92 9.45
CA LEU A 55 -7.20 3.87 9.51
C LEU A 55 -8.17 3.56 10.67
N PRO A 56 -8.70 4.57 11.36
CA PRO A 56 -9.71 4.38 12.40
C PRO A 56 -10.95 3.60 11.94
N GLN A 57 -11.28 3.69 10.66
CA GLN A 57 -12.45 3.04 10.02
C GLN A 57 -12.18 1.58 9.64
N PHE A 58 -10.93 1.13 9.70
CA PHE A 58 -10.55 -0.21 9.26
C PHE A 58 -11.36 -1.34 9.92
N PRO A 59 -11.62 -1.34 11.23
CA PRO A 59 -12.41 -2.41 11.86
C PRO A 59 -13.81 -2.59 11.23
N ALA A 60 -14.50 -1.50 10.93
CA ALA A 60 -15.82 -1.54 10.31
C ALA A 60 -15.75 -2.01 8.85
N LEU A 61 -14.73 -1.58 8.12
CA LEU A 61 -14.48 -2.02 6.74
C LEU A 61 -14.15 -3.51 6.70
N TRP A 62 -13.29 -3.98 7.61
CA TRP A 62 -12.92 -5.39 7.73
C TRP A 62 -14.13 -6.28 8.07
N GLU A 63 -14.95 -5.84 9.02
CA GLU A 63 -16.20 -6.54 9.34
C GLU A 63 -17.14 -6.64 8.14
N ALA A 64 -17.29 -5.55 7.37
CA ALA A 64 -18.08 -5.55 6.14
C ALA A 64 -17.50 -6.51 5.08
N TYR A 65 -16.19 -6.53 4.92
CA TYR A 65 -15.51 -7.43 3.99
C TYR A 65 -15.71 -8.90 4.38
N CYS A 66 -15.56 -9.24 5.67
CA CYS A 66 -15.75 -10.59 6.17
C CYS A 66 -17.20 -11.10 6.07
N ARG A 67 -18.20 -10.22 6.03
CA ARG A 67 -19.58 -10.63 5.75
C ARG A 67 -19.74 -11.21 4.34
N GLU A 68 -19.03 -10.64 3.36
CA GLU A 68 -19.05 -11.11 1.96
C GLU A 68 -18.03 -12.23 1.72
N ARG A 69 -16.99 -12.29 2.50
CA ARG A 69 -15.89 -13.25 2.41
C ARG A 69 -15.57 -13.86 3.78
N PRO A 70 -16.41 -14.80 4.27
CA PRO A 70 -16.27 -15.35 5.63
C PRO A 70 -14.94 -16.06 5.91
N ASP A 71 -14.28 -16.58 4.87
CA ASP A 71 -12.99 -17.27 4.97
C ASP A 71 -11.78 -16.31 4.85
N ALA A 72 -12.03 -15.00 4.74
CA ALA A 72 -10.94 -14.03 4.63
C ALA A 72 -10.16 -13.94 5.94
N ALA A 73 -8.84 -14.00 5.82
CA ALA A 73 -7.90 -13.80 6.93
C ALA A 73 -6.68 -13.05 6.41
N ILE A 74 -6.31 -11.97 7.08
CA ILE A 74 -5.10 -11.21 6.73
C ILE A 74 -3.87 -12.03 7.13
N ASP A 75 -2.98 -12.26 6.16
CA ASP A 75 -1.64 -12.79 6.42
C ASP A 75 -0.71 -11.64 6.83
N PRO A 76 -0.17 -11.64 8.06
CA PRO A 76 0.65 -10.54 8.55
C PRO A 76 1.96 -10.37 7.77
N ASP A 77 2.58 -11.46 7.32
CA ASP A 77 3.84 -11.38 6.56
C ASP A 77 3.58 -10.80 5.16
N CYS A 78 2.44 -11.16 4.55
CA CYS A 78 2.02 -10.60 3.27
C CYS A 78 1.67 -9.12 3.38
N LEU A 79 0.98 -8.73 4.46
CA LEU A 79 0.64 -7.33 4.73
C LEU A 79 1.91 -6.50 4.91
N GLU A 80 2.86 -6.96 5.72
CA GLU A 80 4.16 -6.32 5.92
C GLU A 80 4.93 -6.17 4.60
N PHE A 81 4.92 -7.20 3.76
CA PHE A 81 5.54 -7.13 2.43
C PHE A 81 4.99 -5.97 1.60
N TYR A 82 3.67 -5.78 1.56
CA TYR A 82 3.08 -4.68 0.79
C TYR A 82 3.35 -3.31 1.41
N GLN A 83 3.39 -3.21 2.75
CA GLN A 83 3.79 -1.99 3.46
C GLN A 83 5.24 -1.59 3.15
N LEU A 84 6.17 -2.55 3.21
CA LEU A 84 7.57 -2.34 2.87
C LEU A 84 7.76 -1.98 1.38
N ARG A 85 7.05 -2.69 0.51
CA ARG A 85 7.06 -2.43 -0.92
C ARG A 85 6.64 -0.99 -1.21
N ARG A 86 5.54 -0.51 -0.60
CA ARG A 86 5.05 0.86 -0.79
C ARG A 86 6.09 1.89 -0.36
N ARG A 87 6.74 1.70 0.79
CA ARG A 87 7.82 2.59 1.23
C ARG A 87 8.97 2.66 0.20
N CYS A 88 9.35 1.53 -0.37
CA CYS A 88 10.37 1.50 -1.42
C CYS A 88 9.93 2.24 -2.69
N GLU A 89 8.66 2.10 -3.07
CA GLU A 89 8.06 2.81 -4.21
C GLU A 89 8.04 4.32 -3.94
N ASP A 90 7.62 4.77 -2.76
CA ASP A 90 7.61 6.18 -2.36
C ASP A 90 9.03 6.79 -2.33
N ILE A 91 10.02 6.06 -1.81
CA ILE A 91 11.44 6.47 -1.86
C ILE A 91 11.87 6.67 -3.31
N TRP A 92 11.54 5.73 -4.19
CA TRP A 92 11.87 5.83 -5.61
C TRP A 92 11.18 7.03 -6.28
N GLU A 93 9.90 7.25 -6.02
CA GLU A 93 9.13 8.36 -6.58
C GLU A 93 9.70 9.71 -6.14
N PHE A 94 9.99 9.90 -4.85
CA PHE A 94 10.64 11.12 -4.35
C PHE A 94 12.03 11.31 -4.99
N ALA A 95 12.84 10.27 -5.06
CA ALA A 95 14.18 10.34 -5.67
C ALA A 95 14.07 10.70 -7.15
N ALA A 96 13.19 10.05 -7.91
CA ALA A 96 12.97 10.33 -9.33
C ALA A 96 12.53 11.79 -9.55
N ARG A 97 11.57 12.27 -8.75
CA ARG A 97 11.08 13.64 -8.78
C ARG A 97 12.22 14.65 -8.52
N ILE A 98 13.04 14.42 -7.52
CA ILE A 98 14.18 15.29 -7.18
C ILE A 98 15.22 15.33 -8.30
N LEU A 99 15.47 14.18 -8.94
CA LEU A 99 16.56 14.03 -9.92
C LEU A 99 16.16 14.45 -11.34
N TYR A 100 14.91 14.25 -11.73
CA TYR A 100 14.52 14.37 -13.13
C TYR A 100 13.49 15.47 -13.41
N ASP A 101 12.73 15.93 -12.38
CA ASP A 101 11.71 16.95 -12.58
C ASP A 101 12.26 18.37 -12.38
N ARG A 102 11.65 19.32 -13.09
CA ARG A 102 11.89 20.75 -12.88
C ARG A 102 10.98 21.26 -11.77
N LEU A 103 11.48 21.20 -10.54
CA LEU A 103 10.75 21.59 -9.34
C LEU A 103 11.06 23.05 -8.97
N ASP A 104 10.04 23.78 -8.50
CA ASP A 104 10.27 24.98 -7.70
C ASP A 104 10.91 24.63 -6.35
N GLU A 105 11.47 25.63 -5.67
CA GLU A 105 12.23 25.42 -4.42
C GLU A 105 11.37 24.80 -3.31
N LYS A 106 10.10 25.20 -3.20
CA LYS A 106 9.18 24.66 -2.18
C LYS A 106 8.90 23.18 -2.43
N THR A 107 8.50 22.82 -3.64
CA THR A 107 8.22 21.43 -4.04
C THR A 107 9.45 20.54 -3.92
N ARG A 108 10.64 21.09 -4.21
CA ARG A 108 11.91 20.37 -4.01
C ARG A 108 12.16 20.06 -2.54
N GLN A 109 11.98 21.04 -1.65
CA GLN A 109 12.15 20.85 -0.21
C GLN A 109 11.14 19.84 0.36
N GLU A 110 9.89 19.90 -0.07
CA GLU A 110 8.86 18.93 0.31
C GLU A 110 9.21 17.51 -0.15
N SER A 111 9.73 17.36 -1.37
CA SER A 111 10.18 16.08 -1.91
C SER A 111 11.39 15.52 -1.15
N PHE A 112 12.34 16.36 -0.75
CA PHE A 112 13.46 15.93 0.10
C PHE A 112 13.01 15.52 1.49
N ALA A 113 12.08 16.25 2.08
CA ALA A 113 11.52 15.88 3.40
C ALA A 113 10.79 14.54 3.35
N GLY A 114 9.99 14.32 2.31
CA GLY A 114 9.32 13.03 2.08
C GLY A 114 10.31 11.88 1.90
N PHE A 115 11.31 12.05 1.02
CA PHE A 115 12.38 11.07 0.81
C PHE A 115 13.10 10.71 2.13
N ALA A 116 13.52 11.72 2.88
CA ALA A 116 14.23 11.52 4.16
C ALA A 116 13.34 10.81 5.19
N GLY A 117 12.05 11.16 5.25
CA GLY A 117 11.07 10.53 6.13
C GLY A 117 10.89 9.05 5.84
N GLU A 118 10.70 8.68 4.57
CA GLU A 118 10.56 7.27 4.18
C GLU A 118 11.84 6.47 4.41
N CYS A 119 13.01 7.05 4.12
CA CYS A 119 14.29 6.40 4.42
C CYS A 119 14.49 6.17 5.92
N ALA A 120 14.13 7.12 6.77
CA ALA A 120 14.22 6.98 8.22
C ALA A 120 13.28 5.89 8.74
N ALA A 121 12.02 5.90 8.30
CA ALA A 121 11.04 4.89 8.67
C ALA A 121 11.44 3.48 8.22
N LEU A 122 12.05 3.35 7.05
CA LEU A 122 12.58 2.07 6.58
C LEU A 122 13.77 1.60 7.42
N ALA A 123 14.68 2.53 7.80
CA ALA A 123 15.84 2.21 8.62
C ALA A 123 15.46 1.71 10.02
N GLU A 124 14.39 2.21 10.63
CA GLU A 124 13.90 1.77 11.93
C GLU A 124 13.51 0.28 11.91
N ILE A 125 12.89 -0.19 10.82
CA ILE A 125 12.45 -1.60 10.67
C ILE A 125 13.64 -2.57 10.67
N PHE A 126 14.82 -2.14 10.19
CA PHE A 126 16.02 -3.00 10.10
C PHE A 126 16.96 -2.85 11.31
N GLN A 127 16.58 -2.08 12.33
CA GLN A 127 17.38 -1.93 13.57
C GLN A 127 16.90 -2.86 14.70
N GLU A 128 15.76 -3.56 14.52
CA GLU A 128 15.26 -4.60 15.41
C GLU A 128 15.78 -5.99 15.00
#